data_483f8655febf8c6b411efdc7f14d36d9
#
_entry.id   483f8655febf8c6b411efdc7f14d36d9
#
_cell.length_a   1.000
_cell.length_b   1.000
_cell.length_c   1.000
_cell.angle_alpha   90.00
_cell.angle_beta   90.00
_cell.angle_gamma   90.00
#
_symmetry.space_group_name_H-M   'P 1'
#
loop_
_entity.id
_entity.type
_entity.pdbx_description
1 polymer ?
#
loop_
_entity_poly.entity_id
_entity_poly.type
_entity_poly.pdbx_seq_one_letter_code
_entity_poly.pdbx_strand_id
1 'polypeptide(L)'
;MSKPVAIVTGAGSGIGEAVATHLYSKGYKVVVADLNPSSGERVASHLGPDAIFHQTDVSSYKSQAQLFKRAYEWGGNRLDFCHANAGIDDRQNIFEDMDKEELDEDGLVKKLNTKTMEVNLEGVIQGLWLFKYYVRRSKEAGGGKGKFVATSSAAGLYSMTQCPQYTASKYGVVGLCRASGPVFVKEGITVNAICPAFIPTNLCPPEVAKRWPTEHITPLSTVNKAIDAFLADDTLTGQAVELSQENIYFRKPVDYPNESQRWIGEESDKIWNLGYQEPPKRQGY
;
A
#
# COMPACT_ATOMS: atom_id res chain seq x y z
N MET A 1 -12.09 25.31 -9.31
CA MET A 1 -10.89 24.58 -8.83
C MET A 1 -10.76 23.29 -9.64
N SER A 2 -9.55 22.88 -9.99
CA SER A 2 -9.31 21.59 -10.66
C SER A 2 -9.69 20.43 -9.72
N LYS A 3 -10.25 19.34 -10.28
CA LYS A 3 -10.58 18.13 -9.52
C LYS A 3 -9.33 17.52 -8.88
N PRO A 4 -9.39 16.98 -7.67
CA PRO A 4 -8.28 16.23 -7.09
C PRO A 4 -7.99 14.95 -7.89
N VAL A 5 -6.75 14.48 -7.86
CA VAL A 5 -6.27 13.34 -8.65
C VAL A 5 -5.82 12.21 -7.74
N ALA A 6 -6.29 11.00 -8.03
CA ALA A 6 -5.97 9.79 -7.30
C ALA A 6 -5.35 8.72 -8.20
N ILE A 7 -4.37 8.01 -7.68
CA ILE A 7 -3.87 6.74 -8.21
C ILE A 7 -4.39 5.62 -7.32
N VAL A 8 -4.90 4.54 -7.92
CA VAL A 8 -5.24 3.30 -7.22
C VAL A 8 -4.57 2.14 -7.93
N THR A 9 -3.67 1.42 -7.25
CA THR A 9 -3.01 0.23 -7.80
C THR A 9 -3.77 -1.05 -7.48
N GLY A 10 -3.72 -2.05 -8.38
CA GLY A 10 -4.56 -3.24 -8.27
C GLY A 10 -6.06 -2.89 -8.38
N ALA A 11 -6.38 -1.88 -9.17
CA ALA A 11 -7.71 -1.30 -9.25
C ALA A 11 -8.63 -2.00 -10.26
N GLY A 12 -8.17 -3.04 -10.93
CA GLY A 12 -8.97 -3.85 -11.85
C GLY A 12 -9.99 -4.76 -11.15
N SER A 13 -9.91 -4.95 -9.83
CA SER A 13 -10.82 -5.80 -9.07
C SER A 13 -10.81 -5.51 -7.56
N GLY A 14 -11.76 -6.12 -6.84
CA GLY A 14 -11.77 -6.23 -5.38
C GLY A 14 -11.69 -4.89 -4.64
N ILE A 15 -10.78 -4.80 -3.66
CA ILE A 15 -10.59 -3.60 -2.83
C ILE A 15 -10.21 -2.39 -3.70
N GLY A 16 -9.29 -2.58 -4.65
CA GLY A 16 -8.83 -1.49 -5.50
C GLY A 16 -9.95 -0.91 -6.38
N GLU A 17 -10.76 -1.76 -7.00
CA GLU A 17 -11.94 -1.32 -7.78
C GLU A 17 -12.95 -0.58 -6.90
N ALA A 18 -13.22 -1.09 -5.68
CA ALA A 18 -14.13 -0.44 -4.75
C ALA A 18 -13.65 0.96 -4.35
N VAL A 19 -12.35 1.11 -4.02
CA VAL A 19 -11.77 2.41 -3.67
C VAL A 19 -11.71 3.35 -4.87
N ALA A 20 -11.36 2.87 -6.06
CA ALA A 20 -11.38 3.67 -7.28
C ALA A 20 -12.78 4.23 -7.56
N THR A 21 -13.80 3.39 -7.45
CA THR A 21 -15.21 3.76 -7.60
C THR A 21 -15.64 4.78 -6.53
N HIS A 22 -15.24 4.55 -5.29
CA HIS A 22 -15.55 5.46 -4.18
C HIS A 22 -14.92 6.84 -4.36
N LEU A 23 -13.64 6.92 -4.71
CA LEU A 23 -12.95 8.18 -4.97
C LEU A 23 -13.54 8.92 -6.17
N TYR A 24 -13.91 8.20 -7.22
CA TYR A 24 -14.61 8.78 -8.37
C TYR A 24 -15.94 9.42 -7.96
N SER A 25 -16.74 8.74 -7.14
CA SER A 25 -18.00 9.29 -6.60
C SER A 25 -17.81 10.53 -5.71
N LYS A 26 -16.62 10.70 -5.12
CA LYS A 26 -16.20 11.89 -4.35
C LYS A 26 -15.65 13.02 -5.24
N GLY A 27 -15.69 12.85 -6.56
CA GLY A 27 -15.28 13.90 -7.51
C GLY A 27 -13.79 13.91 -7.85
N TYR A 28 -13.05 12.85 -7.53
CA TYR A 28 -11.66 12.69 -7.96
C TYR A 28 -11.60 12.34 -9.46
N LYS A 29 -10.53 12.78 -10.11
CA LYS A 29 -10.00 12.13 -11.29
C LYS A 29 -9.22 10.90 -10.84
N VAL A 30 -9.49 9.72 -11.42
CA VAL A 30 -8.93 8.45 -10.95
C VAL A 30 -8.08 7.77 -12.03
N VAL A 31 -6.84 7.46 -11.70
CA VAL A 31 -6.00 6.58 -12.50
C VAL A 31 -6.13 5.17 -11.96
N VAL A 32 -6.81 4.32 -12.71
CA VAL A 32 -6.96 2.88 -12.49
C VAL A 32 -5.67 2.21 -12.94
N ALA A 33 -4.84 1.76 -12.01
CA ALA A 33 -3.58 1.08 -12.33
C ALA A 33 -3.69 -0.42 -12.00
N ASP A 34 -3.45 -1.27 -12.98
CA ASP A 34 -3.51 -2.73 -12.83
C ASP A 34 -2.53 -3.40 -13.79
N LEU A 35 -2.06 -4.60 -13.41
CA LEU A 35 -1.24 -5.42 -14.30
C LEU A 35 -2.07 -6.00 -15.46
N ASN A 36 -3.34 -6.32 -15.19
CA ASN A 36 -4.27 -6.89 -16.16
C ASN A 36 -5.01 -5.77 -16.93
N PRO A 37 -4.71 -5.60 -18.25
CA PRO A 37 -5.32 -4.53 -19.02
C PRO A 37 -6.84 -4.68 -19.17
N SER A 38 -7.33 -5.90 -19.35
CA SER A 38 -8.76 -6.15 -19.56
C SER A 38 -9.61 -5.71 -18.36
N SER A 39 -9.19 -6.06 -17.13
CA SER A 39 -9.92 -5.65 -15.93
C SER A 39 -9.77 -4.16 -15.64
N GLY A 40 -8.58 -3.60 -15.85
CA GLY A 40 -8.32 -2.17 -15.62
C GLY A 40 -9.08 -1.27 -16.59
N GLU A 41 -9.09 -1.59 -17.89
CA GLU A 41 -9.85 -0.86 -18.91
C GLU A 41 -11.36 -0.94 -18.64
N ARG A 42 -11.86 -2.12 -18.23
CA ARG A 42 -13.27 -2.30 -17.84
C ARG A 42 -13.65 -1.32 -16.72
N VAL A 43 -12.85 -1.26 -15.66
CA VAL A 43 -13.13 -0.37 -14.53
C VAL A 43 -13.06 1.10 -14.94
N ALA A 44 -12.00 1.53 -15.65
CA ALA A 44 -11.85 2.90 -16.08
C ALA A 44 -13.01 3.34 -17.00
N SER A 45 -13.41 2.49 -17.94
CA SER A 45 -14.54 2.77 -18.84
C SER A 45 -15.87 2.86 -18.09
N HIS A 46 -16.09 2.00 -17.09
CA HIS A 46 -17.31 2.03 -16.27
C HIS A 46 -17.40 3.31 -15.43
N LEU A 47 -16.27 3.79 -14.90
CA LEU A 47 -16.23 5.03 -14.10
C LEU A 47 -16.54 6.28 -14.96
N GLY A 48 -16.05 6.36 -16.20
CA GLY A 48 -16.36 7.46 -17.11
C GLY A 48 -15.19 8.42 -17.36
N PRO A 49 -15.48 9.67 -17.84
CA PRO A 49 -14.47 10.54 -18.46
C PRO A 49 -13.38 11.06 -17.52
N ASP A 50 -13.62 11.06 -16.21
CA ASP A 50 -12.64 11.44 -15.20
C ASP A 50 -11.87 10.22 -14.67
N ALA A 51 -11.84 9.12 -15.41
CA ALA A 51 -11.01 7.96 -15.11
C ALA A 51 -10.19 7.55 -16.34
N ILE A 52 -8.96 7.12 -16.10
CA ILE A 52 -8.10 6.51 -17.13
C ILE A 52 -7.47 5.23 -16.60
N PHE A 53 -7.20 4.31 -17.51
CA PHE A 53 -6.41 3.12 -17.20
C PHE A 53 -4.93 3.34 -17.53
N HIS A 54 -4.06 2.74 -16.71
CA HIS A 54 -2.62 2.62 -16.96
C HIS A 54 -2.15 1.23 -16.55
N GLN A 55 -1.68 0.44 -17.53
CA GLN A 55 -1.10 -0.87 -17.23
C GLN A 55 0.15 -0.71 -16.38
N THR A 56 0.20 -1.36 -15.21
CA THR A 56 1.27 -1.17 -14.24
C THR A 56 1.64 -2.47 -13.53
N ASP A 57 2.93 -2.82 -13.60
CA ASP A 57 3.56 -3.79 -12.70
C ASP A 57 4.22 -3.01 -11.54
N VAL A 58 3.65 -3.13 -10.34
CA VAL A 58 4.15 -2.41 -9.16
C VAL A 58 5.49 -2.94 -8.65
N SER A 59 5.94 -4.13 -9.07
CA SER A 59 7.28 -4.64 -8.78
C SER A 59 8.36 -4.04 -9.69
N SER A 60 7.96 -3.32 -10.75
CA SER A 60 8.87 -2.62 -11.65
C SER A 60 8.89 -1.14 -11.34
N TYR A 61 10.02 -0.62 -10.84
CA TYR A 61 10.20 0.81 -10.60
C TYR A 61 9.89 1.66 -11.84
N LYS A 62 10.37 1.23 -13.03
CA LYS A 62 10.12 1.93 -14.28
C LYS A 62 8.63 2.04 -14.59
N SER A 63 7.88 0.95 -14.40
CA SER A 63 6.44 0.92 -14.63
C SER A 63 5.71 1.87 -13.67
N GLN A 64 6.06 1.84 -12.39
CA GLN A 64 5.49 2.78 -11.41
C GLN A 64 5.86 4.24 -11.73
N ALA A 65 7.11 4.53 -12.08
CA ALA A 65 7.53 5.89 -12.43
C ALA A 65 6.76 6.44 -13.64
N GLN A 66 6.45 5.61 -14.63
CA GLN A 66 5.59 5.98 -15.77
C GLN A 66 4.14 6.23 -15.34
N LEU A 67 3.56 5.39 -14.46
CA LEU A 67 2.24 5.59 -13.88
C LEU A 67 2.14 6.94 -13.19
N PHE A 68 3.05 7.23 -12.25
CA PHE A 68 3.01 8.47 -11.49
C PHE A 68 3.19 9.71 -12.37
N LYS A 69 4.09 9.65 -13.35
CA LYS A 69 4.27 10.71 -14.35
C LYS A 69 2.97 10.94 -15.14
N ARG A 70 2.38 9.87 -15.67
CA ARG A 70 1.14 9.94 -16.46
C ARG A 70 -0.02 10.51 -15.64
N ALA A 71 -0.17 10.05 -14.39
CA ALA A 71 -1.22 10.54 -13.49
C ALA A 71 -1.07 12.05 -13.21
N TYR A 72 0.14 12.50 -12.91
CA TYR A 72 0.44 13.89 -12.65
C TYR A 72 0.14 14.79 -13.86
N GLU A 73 0.65 14.43 -15.05
CA GLU A 73 0.45 15.18 -16.29
C GLU A 73 -1.04 15.22 -16.68
N TRP A 74 -1.73 14.08 -16.67
CA TRP A 74 -3.16 13.99 -16.97
C TRP A 74 -4.01 14.75 -15.93
N GLY A 75 -3.55 14.80 -14.70
CA GLY A 75 -4.15 15.54 -13.60
C GLY A 75 -4.03 17.06 -13.73
N GLY A 76 -3.30 17.57 -14.72
CA GLY A 76 -2.98 18.99 -14.85
C GLY A 76 -1.90 19.44 -13.87
N ASN A 77 -0.85 18.65 -13.71
CA ASN A 77 0.27 18.82 -12.78
C ASN A 77 -0.17 18.74 -11.31
N ARG A 78 -1.06 17.80 -11.04
CA ARG A 78 -1.63 17.59 -9.71
C ARG A 78 -1.70 16.11 -9.35
N LEU A 79 -1.38 15.78 -8.10
CA LEU A 79 -1.58 14.47 -7.48
C LEU A 79 -1.90 14.67 -6.00
N ASP A 80 -3.01 14.11 -5.50
CA ASP A 80 -3.52 14.35 -4.16
C ASP A 80 -3.66 13.07 -3.34
N PHE A 81 -3.92 11.94 -3.99
CA PHE A 81 -4.20 10.67 -3.32
C PHE A 81 -3.49 9.50 -4.01
N CYS A 82 -2.97 8.58 -3.23
CA CYS A 82 -2.49 7.30 -3.74
C CYS A 82 -2.95 6.16 -2.82
N HIS A 83 -3.65 5.18 -3.38
CA HIS A 83 -3.93 3.92 -2.75
C HIS A 83 -3.00 2.83 -3.30
N ALA A 84 -1.94 2.53 -2.56
CA ALA A 84 -1.02 1.43 -2.85
C ALA A 84 -1.66 0.11 -2.39
N ASN A 85 -2.46 -0.49 -3.28
CA ASN A 85 -3.31 -1.64 -2.96
C ASN A 85 -2.89 -2.93 -3.66
N ALA A 86 -2.23 -2.87 -4.81
CA ALA A 86 -1.80 -4.07 -5.53
C ALA A 86 -1.04 -5.04 -4.60
N GLY A 87 -1.40 -6.31 -4.65
CA GLY A 87 -0.78 -7.34 -3.82
C GLY A 87 -1.05 -8.74 -4.35
N ILE A 88 -0.22 -9.67 -3.94
CA ILE A 88 -0.31 -11.10 -4.26
C ILE A 88 -0.10 -11.94 -3.01
N ASP A 89 -0.58 -13.16 -3.01
CA ASP A 89 -0.30 -14.17 -1.99
C ASP A 89 1.06 -14.83 -2.23
N ASP A 90 1.51 -15.70 -1.30
CA ASP A 90 2.76 -16.42 -1.43
C ASP A 90 2.78 -17.23 -2.73
N ARG A 91 3.88 -17.08 -3.48
CA ARG A 91 4.09 -17.81 -4.74
C ARG A 91 4.80 -19.12 -4.52
N GLN A 92 5.45 -19.25 -3.38
CA GLN A 92 6.09 -20.47 -2.90
C GLN A 92 6.08 -20.43 -1.37
N ASN A 93 5.60 -21.48 -0.73
CA ASN A 93 5.57 -21.57 0.72
C ASN A 93 6.88 -22.18 1.23
N ILE A 94 7.53 -21.51 2.16
CA ILE A 94 8.79 -21.99 2.76
C ILE A 94 8.65 -23.29 3.56
N PHE A 95 7.42 -23.73 3.86
CA PHE A 95 7.15 -24.96 4.62
C PHE A 95 6.89 -26.19 3.73
N GLU A 96 6.49 -25.99 2.46
CA GLU A 96 5.96 -27.08 1.63
C GLU A 96 7.04 -27.79 0.80
N ASP A 97 8.16 -27.13 0.50
CA ASP A 97 9.14 -27.62 -0.47
C ASP A 97 10.46 -28.11 0.14
N MET A 98 10.54 -28.20 1.49
CA MET A 98 11.76 -28.64 2.15
C MET A 98 12.17 -30.09 1.81
N ASP A 99 11.21 -30.93 1.42
CA ASP A 99 11.46 -32.33 1.02
C ASP A 99 11.70 -32.48 -0.49
N LYS A 100 11.54 -31.39 -1.27
CA LYS A 100 11.75 -31.36 -2.73
C LYS A 100 12.94 -30.47 -3.07
N GLU A 101 14.13 -30.90 -2.66
CA GLU A 101 15.37 -30.20 -2.99
C GLU A 101 15.57 -30.18 -4.50
N GLU A 102 15.11 -29.12 -5.16
CA GLU A 102 15.51 -28.82 -6.51
C GLU A 102 16.83 -28.07 -6.46
N LEU A 103 17.88 -28.69 -6.96
CA LEU A 103 19.18 -28.05 -7.14
C LEU A 103 19.20 -27.30 -8.49
N ASP A 104 19.97 -26.22 -8.54
CA ASP A 104 20.30 -25.53 -9.78
C ASP A 104 21.42 -26.23 -10.55
N GLU A 105 21.86 -25.63 -11.67
CA GLU A 105 22.91 -26.18 -12.54
C GLU A 105 24.26 -26.31 -11.84
N ASP A 106 24.50 -25.55 -10.77
CA ASP A 106 25.72 -25.58 -9.95
C ASP A 106 25.58 -26.54 -8.75
N GLY A 107 24.45 -27.22 -8.60
CA GLY A 107 24.17 -28.13 -7.49
C GLY A 107 23.80 -27.42 -6.19
N LEU A 108 23.40 -26.16 -6.25
CA LEU A 108 22.95 -25.38 -5.10
C LEU A 108 21.41 -25.41 -4.99
N VAL A 109 20.90 -25.29 -3.77
CA VAL A 109 19.45 -25.17 -3.55
C VAL A 109 18.91 -23.97 -4.30
N LYS A 110 17.87 -24.17 -5.13
CA LYS A 110 17.23 -23.09 -5.89
C LYS A 110 16.75 -21.97 -4.99
N LYS A 111 16.92 -20.73 -5.49
CA LYS A 111 16.46 -19.54 -4.78
C LYS A 111 14.94 -19.58 -4.59
N LEU A 112 14.49 -19.32 -3.35
CA LEU A 112 13.08 -19.14 -3.04
C LEU A 112 12.45 -18.01 -3.88
N ASN A 113 11.24 -18.24 -4.37
CA ASN A 113 10.48 -17.20 -5.05
C ASN A 113 9.94 -16.16 -4.05
N THR A 114 10.54 -14.99 -4.04
CA THR A 114 10.20 -13.88 -3.15
C THR A 114 9.37 -12.79 -3.84
N LYS A 115 8.68 -13.11 -4.93
CA LYS A 115 7.86 -12.14 -5.70
C LYS A 115 6.82 -11.42 -4.82
N THR A 116 6.32 -12.09 -3.80
CA THR A 116 5.41 -11.52 -2.81
C THR A 116 6.01 -10.30 -2.10
N MET A 117 7.29 -10.34 -1.75
CA MET A 117 7.99 -9.20 -1.13
C MET A 117 8.17 -8.06 -2.12
N GLU A 118 8.53 -8.36 -3.37
CA GLU A 118 8.71 -7.34 -4.42
C GLU A 118 7.40 -6.57 -4.70
N VAL A 119 6.29 -7.28 -4.78
CA VAL A 119 4.98 -6.67 -5.07
C VAL A 119 4.42 -5.96 -3.84
N ASN A 120 4.32 -6.68 -2.70
CA ASN A 120 3.53 -6.23 -1.55
C ASN A 120 4.26 -5.21 -0.67
N LEU A 121 5.59 -5.22 -0.65
CA LEU A 121 6.38 -4.33 0.20
C LEU A 121 7.26 -3.38 -0.62
N GLU A 122 8.14 -3.88 -1.46
CA GLU A 122 9.02 -3.03 -2.25
C GLU A 122 8.22 -2.11 -3.17
N GLY A 123 7.18 -2.64 -3.83
CA GLY A 123 6.26 -1.86 -4.65
C GLY A 123 5.59 -0.72 -3.88
N VAL A 124 5.21 -0.94 -2.62
CA VAL A 124 4.63 0.11 -1.76
C VAL A 124 5.68 1.16 -1.37
N ILE A 125 6.91 0.75 -1.05
CA ILE A 125 8.02 1.67 -0.73
C ILE A 125 8.30 2.59 -1.92
N GLN A 126 8.45 2.02 -3.12
CA GLN A 126 8.70 2.79 -4.35
C GLN A 126 7.52 3.72 -4.69
N GLY A 127 6.28 3.23 -4.50
CA GLY A 127 5.08 4.03 -4.67
C GLY A 127 5.03 5.25 -3.73
N LEU A 128 5.38 5.07 -2.45
CA LEU A 128 5.44 6.17 -1.48
C LEU A 128 6.53 7.19 -1.83
N TRP A 129 7.69 6.73 -2.30
CA TRP A 129 8.78 7.57 -2.79
C TRP A 129 8.34 8.45 -3.97
N LEU A 130 7.72 7.85 -4.98
CA LEU A 130 7.19 8.56 -6.16
C LEU A 130 6.06 9.51 -5.77
N PHE A 131 5.14 9.09 -4.91
CA PHE A 131 4.04 9.92 -4.43
C PHE A 131 4.55 11.20 -3.77
N LYS A 132 5.51 11.09 -2.84
CA LYS A 132 6.14 12.25 -2.21
C LYS A 132 6.69 13.25 -3.23
N TYR A 133 7.41 12.76 -4.24
CA TYR A 133 7.98 13.60 -5.29
C TYR A 133 6.90 14.40 -6.03
N TYR A 134 5.84 13.74 -6.49
CA TYR A 134 4.79 14.40 -7.27
C TYR A 134 3.86 15.29 -6.45
N VAL A 135 3.60 14.96 -5.18
CA VAL A 135 2.84 15.84 -4.28
C VAL A 135 3.58 17.15 -4.01
N ARG A 136 4.90 17.09 -3.80
CA ARG A 136 5.72 18.30 -3.65
C ARG A 136 5.61 19.21 -4.87
N ARG A 137 5.71 18.66 -6.07
CA ARG A 137 5.54 19.42 -7.33
C ARG A 137 4.11 19.93 -7.52
N SER A 138 3.12 19.18 -7.07
CA SER A 138 1.72 19.64 -7.09
C SER A 138 1.51 20.89 -6.23
N LYS A 139 2.20 20.99 -5.08
CA LYS A 139 2.14 22.18 -4.21
C LYS A 139 2.77 23.41 -4.82
N GLU A 140 3.90 23.24 -5.53
CA GLU A 140 4.54 24.31 -6.28
C GLU A 140 3.61 24.89 -7.35
N ALA A 141 2.70 24.04 -7.89
CA ALA A 141 1.65 24.43 -8.83
C ALA A 141 0.32 24.86 -8.18
N GLY A 142 0.29 25.10 -6.85
CA GLY A 142 -0.92 25.46 -6.11
C GLY A 142 -1.82 24.28 -5.72
N GLY A 143 -1.28 23.08 -5.72
CA GLY A 143 -1.98 21.85 -5.32
C GLY A 143 -2.16 21.71 -3.81
N GLY A 144 -2.96 20.71 -3.42
CA GLY A 144 -3.36 20.43 -2.04
C GLY A 144 -2.39 19.59 -1.22
N LYS A 145 -2.93 18.97 -0.19
CA LYS A 145 -2.23 18.02 0.68
C LYS A 145 -2.25 16.62 0.06
N GLY A 146 -1.20 15.85 0.28
CA GLY A 146 -1.11 14.47 -0.20
C GLY A 146 -1.65 13.46 0.83
N LYS A 147 -2.37 12.44 0.37
CA LYS A 147 -2.83 11.32 1.20
C LYS A 147 -2.40 10.00 0.59
N PHE A 148 -1.54 9.27 1.30
CA PHE A 148 -1.09 7.93 0.91
C PHE A 148 -1.74 6.89 1.82
N VAL A 149 -2.41 5.92 1.22
CA VAL A 149 -3.00 4.79 1.94
C VAL A 149 -2.44 3.50 1.35
N ALA A 150 -1.90 2.63 2.18
CA ALA A 150 -1.41 1.32 1.77
C ALA A 150 -2.35 0.21 2.25
N THR A 151 -2.60 -0.78 1.41
CA THR A 151 -3.31 -2.00 1.82
C THR A 151 -2.32 -2.98 2.45
N SER A 152 -2.34 -3.05 3.79
CA SER A 152 -1.79 -4.15 4.54
C SER A 152 -2.80 -5.31 4.59
N SER A 153 -3.01 -5.92 5.73
CA SER A 153 -3.94 -7.01 6.01
C SER A 153 -4.05 -7.21 7.51
N ALA A 154 -5.04 -7.95 7.99
CA ALA A 154 -5.00 -8.55 9.32
C ALA A 154 -3.70 -9.35 9.53
N ALA A 155 -3.13 -9.94 8.46
CA ALA A 155 -1.81 -10.57 8.47
C ALA A 155 -0.65 -9.61 8.77
N GLY A 156 -0.84 -8.30 8.72
CA GLY A 156 0.13 -7.29 9.17
C GLY A 156 0.00 -6.93 10.66
N LEU A 157 -0.98 -7.53 11.35
CA LEU A 157 -1.24 -7.37 12.78
C LEU A 157 -1.16 -8.70 13.53
N TYR A 158 -1.56 -9.79 12.88
CA TYR A 158 -1.58 -11.15 13.41
C TYR A 158 -0.80 -12.08 12.48
N SER A 159 -0.04 -13.02 13.04
CA SER A 159 0.72 -13.97 12.22
C SER A 159 -0.22 -14.99 11.55
N MET A 160 -0.07 -15.16 10.23
CA MET A 160 -0.74 -16.20 9.46
C MET A 160 0.28 -17.24 9.03
N THR A 161 0.20 -18.43 9.61
CA THR A 161 1.16 -19.51 9.39
C THR A 161 1.12 -20.09 7.97
N GLN A 162 -0.01 -19.94 7.27
CA GLN A 162 -0.21 -20.47 5.92
C GLN A 162 0.53 -19.66 4.84
N CYS A 163 0.85 -18.39 5.12
CA CYS A 163 1.47 -17.48 4.14
C CYS A 163 2.52 -16.58 4.81
N PRO A 164 3.72 -17.12 5.12
CA PRO A 164 4.74 -16.41 5.89
C PRO A 164 5.35 -15.22 5.14
N GLN A 165 5.58 -15.30 3.83
CA GLN A 165 6.10 -14.17 3.05
C GLN A 165 5.05 -13.04 2.95
N TYR A 166 3.79 -13.39 2.70
CA TYR A 166 2.68 -12.44 2.72
C TYR A 166 2.60 -11.74 4.07
N THR A 167 2.58 -12.52 5.17
CA THR A 167 2.59 -11.99 6.54
C THR A 167 3.75 -11.02 6.74
N ALA A 168 4.98 -11.41 6.42
CA ALA A 168 6.16 -10.54 6.56
C ALA A 168 6.00 -9.24 5.74
N SER A 169 5.52 -9.33 4.49
CA SER A 169 5.28 -8.17 3.65
C SER A 169 4.25 -7.20 4.26
N LYS A 170 3.17 -7.74 4.84
CA LYS A 170 2.08 -6.92 5.41
C LYS A 170 2.46 -6.29 6.76
N TYR A 171 3.27 -6.96 7.60
CA TYR A 171 3.93 -6.31 8.75
C TYR A 171 4.87 -5.19 8.30
N GLY A 172 5.63 -5.41 7.22
CA GLY A 172 6.50 -4.39 6.63
C GLY A 172 5.74 -3.14 6.21
N VAL A 173 4.56 -3.29 5.58
CA VAL A 173 3.70 -2.16 5.18
C VAL A 173 3.21 -1.38 6.41
N VAL A 174 2.77 -2.05 7.49
CA VAL A 174 2.38 -1.37 8.74
C VAL A 174 3.56 -0.60 9.32
N GLY A 175 4.74 -1.24 9.39
CA GLY A 175 5.97 -0.61 9.87
C GLY A 175 6.34 0.63 9.05
N LEU A 176 6.29 0.52 7.71
CA LEU A 176 6.55 1.62 6.79
C LEU A 176 5.62 2.82 7.05
N CYS A 177 4.32 2.58 7.15
CA CYS A 177 3.34 3.64 7.36
C CYS A 177 3.50 4.32 8.72
N ARG A 178 3.73 3.55 9.78
CA ARG A 178 4.00 4.07 11.13
C ARG A 178 5.26 4.92 11.21
N ALA A 179 6.33 4.49 10.53
CA ALA A 179 7.60 5.22 10.53
C ALA A 179 7.56 6.47 9.63
N SER A 180 6.86 6.40 8.50
CA SER A 180 6.82 7.49 7.52
C SER A 180 5.82 8.59 7.88
N GLY A 181 4.67 8.23 8.47
CA GLY A 181 3.59 9.17 8.75
C GLY A 181 4.00 10.40 9.56
N PRO A 182 4.65 10.26 10.73
CA PRO A 182 5.09 11.38 11.55
C PRO A 182 6.10 12.31 10.86
N VAL A 183 6.85 11.79 9.90
CA VAL A 183 7.83 12.57 9.13
C VAL A 183 7.16 13.30 7.98
N PHE A 184 6.34 12.60 7.20
CA PHE A 184 5.75 13.13 5.97
C PHE A 184 4.64 14.15 6.22
N VAL A 185 3.95 14.08 7.37
CA VAL A 185 2.94 15.07 7.75
C VAL A 185 3.53 16.49 7.86
N LYS A 186 4.80 16.62 8.23
CA LYS A 186 5.51 17.92 8.23
C LYS A 186 5.60 18.55 6.85
N GLU A 187 5.50 17.74 5.81
CA GLU A 187 5.41 18.17 4.41
C GLU A 187 3.97 18.22 3.90
N GLY A 188 2.97 17.98 4.79
CA GLY A 188 1.54 17.93 4.47
C GLY A 188 1.13 16.67 3.70
N ILE A 189 1.83 15.57 3.89
CA ILE A 189 1.49 14.27 3.35
C ILE A 189 1.14 13.35 4.52
N THR A 190 -0.08 12.80 4.54
CA THR A 190 -0.45 11.75 5.49
C THR A 190 -0.16 10.37 4.90
N VAL A 191 0.28 9.43 5.74
CA VAL A 191 0.62 8.06 5.32
C VAL A 191 -0.02 7.09 6.29
N ASN A 192 -0.93 6.24 5.80
CA ASN A 192 -1.71 5.32 6.63
C ASN A 192 -1.80 3.94 5.99
N ALA A 193 -2.07 2.91 6.80
CA ALA A 193 -2.35 1.56 6.35
C ALA A 193 -3.77 1.14 6.71
N ILE A 194 -4.47 0.48 5.79
CA ILE A 194 -5.63 -0.33 6.10
C ILE A 194 -5.21 -1.79 6.26
N CYS A 195 -5.80 -2.47 7.25
CA CYS A 195 -5.51 -3.86 7.59
C CYS A 195 -6.82 -4.69 7.51
N PRO A 196 -7.31 -5.00 6.30
CA PRO A 196 -8.54 -5.75 6.15
C PRO A 196 -8.42 -7.17 6.75
N ALA A 197 -9.48 -7.60 7.45
CA ALA A 197 -9.77 -9.00 7.68
C ALA A 197 -10.21 -9.66 6.36
N PHE A 198 -10.90 -10.78 6.40
CA PHE A 198 -11.24 -11.48 5.18
C PHE A 198 -12.27 -10.71 4.34
N ILE A 199 -11.86 -10.34 3.13
CA ILE A 199 -12.70 -9.80 2.06
C ILE A 199 -12.58 -10.76 0.87
N PRO A 200 -13.67 -11.35 0.36
CA PRO A 200 -13.63 -12.24 -0.78
C PRO A 200 -13.27 -11.45 -2.05
N THR A 201 -12.02 -11.53 -2.45
CA THR A 201 -11.45 -10.89 -3.65
C THR A 201 -10.76 -11.94 -4.52
N ASN A 202 -10.29 -11.56 -5.70
CA ASN A 202 -9.55 -12.45 -6.59
C ASN A 202 -8.19 -12.93 -6.01
N LEU A 203 -7.74 -12.35 -4.89
CA LEU A 203 -6.54 -12.83 -4.16
C LEU A 203 -6.82 -14.17 -3.47
N CYS A 204 -8.06 -14.37 -3.02
CA CYS A 204 -8.46 -15.60 -2.33
C CYS A 204 -8.85 -16.68 -3.35
N PRO A 205 -8.35 -17.92 -3.20
CA PRO A 205 -8.81 -19.03 -4.01
C PRO A 205 -10.34 -19.21 -3.92
N PRO A 206 -11.04 -19.45 -5.04
CA PRO A 206 -12.52 -19.56 -5.05
C PRO A 206 -13.07 -20.59 -4.06
N GLU A 207 -12.37 -21.71 -3.88
CA GLU A 207 -12.81 -22.77 -2.96
C GLU A 207 -12.70 -22.35 -1.47
N VAL A 208 -11.77 -21.47 -1.14
CA VAL A 208 -11.68 -20.88 0.20
C VAL A 208 -12.82 -19.88 0.40
N ALA A 209 -13.04 -19.00 -0.56
CA ALA A 209 -14.10 -18.00 -0.50
C ALA A 209 -15.50 -18.63 -0.34
N LYS A 210 -15.78 -19.74 -1.04
CA LYS A 210 -17.06 -20.48 -0.94
C LYS A 210 -17.30 -21.13 0.43
N ARG A 211 -16.24 -21.50 1.13
CA ARG A 211 -16.33 -22.18 2.44
C ARG A 211 -16.17 -21.22 3.63
N TRP A 212 -15.85 -19.94 3.36
CA TRP A 212 -15.68 -18.98 4.44
C TRP A 212 -17.00 -18.65 5.09
N PRO A 213 -17.11 -18.72 6.44
CA PRO A 213 -18.33 -18.39 7.13
C PRO A 213 -18.74 -16.94 6.87
N THR A 214 -19.98 -16.73 6.46
CA THR A 214 -20.47 -15.41 6.03
C THR A 214 -20.45 -14.36 7.13
N GLU A 215 -20.59 -14.77 8.37
CA GLU A 215 -20.52 -13.92 9.57
C GLU A 215 -19.11 -13.37 9.83
N HIS A 216 -18.09 -13.93 9.18
CA HIS A 216 -16.69 -13.48 9.28
C HIS A 216 -16.21 -12.72 8.04
N ILE A 217 -17.11 -12.41 7.11
CA ILE A 217 -16.79 -11.60 5.93
C ILE A 217 -16.80 -10.12 6.29
N THR A 218 -15.80 -9.40 5.84
CA THR A 218 -15.73 -7.94 5.90
C THR A 218 -16.22 -7.36 4.57
N PRO A 219 -17.28 -6.54 4.55
CA PRO A 219 -17.78 -5.96 3.31
C PRO A 219 -16.86 -4.85 2.79
N LEU A 220 -16.84 -4.65 1.47
CA LEU A 220 -16.07 -3.58 0.82
C LEU A 220 -16.46 -2.17 1.30
N SER A 221 -17.70 -1.99 1.77
CA SER A 221 -18.14 -0.73 2.38
C SER A 221 -17.33 -0.33 3.60
N THR A 222 -16.78 -1.29 4.35
CA THR A 222 -15.89 -1.02 5.49
C THR A 222 -14.55 -0.42 5.05
N VAL A 223 -14.05 -0.82 3.87
CA VAL A 223 -12.89 -0.18 3.27
C VAL A 223 -13.18 1.29 2.98
N ASN A 224 -14.32 1.59 2.36
CA ASN A 224 -14.72 2.96 2.04
C ASN A 224 -14.88 3.82 3.30
N LYS A 225 -15.38 3.26 4.43
CA LYS A 225 -15.41 3.97 5.73
C LYS A 225 -14.02 4.40 6.18
N ALA A 226 -13.01 3.55 6.05
CA ALA A 226 -11.63 3.90 6.41
C ALA A 226 -11.05 4.97 5.47
N ILE A 227 -11.31 4.86 4.18
CA ILE A 227 -10.90 5.89 3.20
C ILE A 227 -11.57 7.23 3.54
N ASP A 228 -12.86 7.25 3.84
CA ASP A 228 -13.58 8.48 4.23
C ASP A 228 -12.99 9.10 5.51
N ALA A 229 -12.62 8.30 6.51
CA ALA A 229 -11.96 8.80 7.71
C ALA A 229 -10.62 9.50 7.37
N PHE A 230 -9.79 8.89 6.52
CA PHE A 230 -8.53 9.51 6.08
C PHE A 230 -8.74 10.74 5.19
N LEU A 231 -9.81 10.78 4.39
CA LEU A 231 -10.13 11.96 3.58
C LEU A 231 -10.57 13.14 4.44
N ALA A 232 -11.32 12.88 5.52
CA ALA A 232 -11.91 13.89 6.37
C ALA A 232 -10.93 14.51 7.39
N ASP A 233 -9.90 13.77 7.82
CA ASP A 233 -9.01 14.19 8.91
C ASP A 233 -7.53 14.12 8.49
N ASP A 234 -6.90 15.28 8.39
CA ASP A 234 -5.48 15.43 8.06
C ASP A 234 -4.54 15.15 9.26
N THR A 235 -5.09 14.96 10.45
CA THR A 235 -4.30 14.57 11.63
C THR A 235 -4.04 13.07 11.68
N LEU A 236 -4.84 12.28 10.97
CA LEU A 236 -4.65 10.85 10.85
C LEU A 236 -3.46 10.52 9.96
N THR A 237 -2.32 10.23 10.60
CA THR A 237 -1.09 9.79 9.92
C THR A 237 -0.36 8.77 10.78
N GLY A 238 0.37 7.83 10.15
CA GLY A 238 1.02 6.73 10.85
C GLY A 238 0.05 5.68 11.40
N GLN A 239 -1.22 5.70 10.96
CA GLN A 239 -2.24 4.81 11.48
C GLN A 239 -2.19 3.44 10.79
N ALA A 240 -2.44 2.39 11.59
CA ALA A 240 -2.82 1.07 11.09
C ALA A 240 -4.28 0.83 11.50
N VAL A 241 -5.17 0.77 10.52
CA VAL A 241 -6.62 0.66 10.76
C VAL A 241 -7.09 -0.72 10.34
N GLU A 242 -7.44 -1.53 11.33
CA GLU A 242 -8.02 -2.85 11.10
C GLU A 242 -9.48 -2.73 10.66
N LEU A 243 -9.82 -3.49 9.62
CA LEU A 243 -11.17 -3.54 9.06
C LEU A 243 -11.72 -4.93 9.33
N SER A 244 -12.71 -5.03 10.20
CA SER A 244 -13.33 -6.32 10.53
C SER A 244 -14.84 -6.18 10.56
N GLN A 245 -15.51 -7.01 9.80
CA GLN A 245 -16.94 -6.90 9.56
C GLN A 245 -17.30 -5.46 9.11
N GLU A 246 -18.23 -4.80 9.75
CA GLU A 246 -18.66 -3.43 9.40
C GLU A 246 -17.90 -2.32 10.14
N ASN A 247 -16.89 -2.67 10.94
CA ASN A 247 -16.21 -1.74 11.84
C ASN A 247 -14.76 -1.49 11.43
N ILE A 248 -14.28 -0.29 11.79
CA ILE A 248 -12.88 0.09 11.67
C ILE A 248 -12.27 0.29 13.06
N TYR A 249 -11.06 -0.22 13.27
CA TYR A 249 -10.38 -0.16 14.56
C TYR A 249 -8.96 0.42 14.37
N PHE A 250 -8.69 1.55 15.00
CA PHE A 250 -7.36 2.15 15.01
C PHE A 250 -6.45 1.36 15.96
N ARG A 251 -5.44 0.67 15.42
CA ARG A 251 -4.56 -0.23 16.16
C ARG A 251 -3.29 0.50 16.63
N LYS A 252 -3.16 0.66 17.95
CA LYS A 252 -1.98 1.28 18.56
C LYS A 252 -0.72 0.45 18.31
N PRO A 253 0.47 1.09 18.27
CA PRO A 253 1.74 0.37 18.42
C PRO A 253 1.80 -0.40 19.73
N VAL A 254 2.74 -1.33 19.83
CA VAL A 254 3.03 -2.04 21.08
C VAL A 254 3.55 -1.04 22.11
N ASP A 255 3.09 -1.17 23.35
CA ASP A 255 3.57 -0.32 24.45
C ASP A 255 5.06 -0.57 24.77
N TYR A 256 5.76 0.47 25.16
CA TYR A 256 7.16 0.33 25.57
C TYR A 256 7.28 -0.43 26.91
N PRO A 257 8.19 -1.43 27.00
CA PRO A 257 8.33 -2.23 28.21
C PRO A 257 8.99 -1.47 29.37
N ASN A 258 9.71 -0.38 29.08
CA ASN A 258 10.42 0.43 30.08
C ASN A 258 10.78 1.81 29.53
N GLU A 259 11.24 2.68 30.41
CA GLU A 259 11.62 4.06 30.11
C GLU A 259 12.78 4.15 29.10
N SER A 260 13.77 3.27 29.17
CA SER A 260 14.88 3.25 28.22
C SER A 260 14.39 3.01 26.78
N GLN A 261 13.49 2.05 26.59
CA GLN A 261 12.93 1.75 25.26
C GLN A 261 12.02 2.89 24.77
N ARG A 262 11.28 3.52 25.68
CA ARG A 262 10.47 4.69 25.35
C ARG A 262 11.36 5.84 24.88
N TRP A 263 12.43 6.14 25.61
CA TRP A 263 13.40 7.17 25.23
C TRP A 263 14.03 6.90 23.85
N ILE A 264 14.41 5.63 23.58
CA ILE A 264 14.93 5.24 22.26
C ILE A 264 13.89 5.51 21.16
N GLY A 265 12.63 5.18 21.38
CA GLY A 265 11.59 5.33 20.37
C GLY A 265 11.11 6.78 20.15
N GLU A 266 11.18 7.64 21.15
CA GLU A 266 10.60 8.99 21.11
C GLU A 266 11.61 10.12 21.03
N GLU A 267 12.83 9.93 21.61
CA GLU A 267 13.81 11.02 21.81
C GLU A 267 15.12 10.82 21.03
N SER A 268 15.46 9.58 20.65
CA SER A 268 16.76 9.29 20.03
C SER A 268 16.91 9.81 18.60
N ASP A 269 15.84 10.24 17.96
CA ASP A 269 15.84 10.79 16.59
C ASP A 269 16.89 11.89 16.40
N LYS A 270 17.11 12.73 17.43
CA LYS A 270 18.10 13.81 17.39
C LYS A 270 19.53 13.28 17.23
N ILE A 271 19.82 12.13 17.84
CA ILE A 271 21.14 11.48 17.75
C ILE A 271 21.28 10.75 16.42
N TRP A 272 20.26 9.98 16.00
CA TRP A 272 20.26 9.32 14.72
C TRP A 272 20.41 10.29 13.56
N ASN A 273 19.72 11.43 13.59
CA ASN A 273 19.80 12.47 12.58
C ASN A 273 21.21 13.08 12.42
N LEU A 274 22.03 13.09 13.46
CA LEU A 274 23.43 13.50 13.33
C LEU A 274 24.23 12.58 12.39
N GLY A 275 23.95 11.27 12.43
CA GLY A 275 24.56 10.29 11.52
C GLY A 275 24.07 10.33 10.08
N TYR A 276 22.90 10.95 9.83
CA TYR A 276 22.28 11.04 8.49
C TYR A 276 22.40 12.43 7.84
N GLN A 277 22.91 13.45 8.56
CA GLN A 277 23.09 14.81 8.04
C GLN A 277 24.23 14.91 7.01
N GLU A 278 25.24 14.07 7.15
CA GLU A 278 26.20 13.81 6.05
C GLU A 278 25.93 12.41 5.52
N PRO A 279 25.50 12.23 4.27
CA PRO A 279 25.45 10.90 3.70
C PRO A 279 26.86 10.32 3.83
N PRO A 280 27.05 9.16 4.48
CA PRO A 280 28.37 8.54 4.50
C PRO A 280 28.83 8.46 3.06
N LYS A 281 30.05 8.89 2.77
CA LYS A 281 30.71 8.60 1.49
C LYS A 281 30.70 7.08 1.40
N ARG A 282 29.66 6.53 0.77
CA ARG A 282 29.53 5.10 0.58
C ARG A 282 30.71 4.69 -0.26
N GLN A 283 31.71 4.10 0.36
CA GLN A 283 32.64 3.27 -0.34
C GLN A 283 31.78 2.22 -1.02
N GLY A 284 31.83 2.15 -2.35
CA GLY A 284 30.99 1.26 -3.11
C GLY A 284 31.15 -0.18 -2.64
N TYR A 285 30.02 -0.87 -2.47
CA TYR A 285 29.99 -2.34 -2.46
C TYR A 285 29.94 -2.81 -3.91
#